data_c6280756790f6a8091d7f5d027f0c0e0
#
_entry.id   c6280756790f6a8091d7f5d027f0c0e0
#
_cell.length_a   1.000
_cell.length_b   1.000
_cell.length_c   1.000
_cell.angle_alpha   90.00
_cell.angle_beta   90.00
_cell.angle_gamma   90.00
#
_symmetry.space_group_name_H-M   'P 1'
#
loop_
_entity.id
_entity.type
_entity.pdbx_description
1 polymer ?
#
loop_
_entity_poly.entity_id
_entity_poly.type
_entity_poly.pdbx_seq_one_letter_code
_entity_poly.pdbx_strand_id
1 'polypeptide(L)'
;MSDLGQARRSTLLDAAWRTAYRVGFPLARIWWRLRHQQHEGALVAVYVGQALLLVRSSYRIEWNFPGGTVRQGETPEEAARRELAEEIGLAGAFPLVAVGDAWGLWDGRRDKVHFFELRLDRLPELQLDNREIIAARLISPSELQGMALTGPVAVYLGRTIPPGCHSE
;
A
#
# COMPACT_ATOMS: atom_id res chain seq x y z
N MET A 1 1.01 -20.90 0.38
CA MET A 1 0.66 -19.47 0.55
C MET A 1 1.52 -18.95 1.71
N SER A 2 2.73 -18.48 1.40
CA SER A 2 3.72 -18.12 2.42
C SER A 2 3.68 -16.62 2.66
N ASP A 3 3.53 -16.20 3.92
CA ASP A 3 3.72 -14.80 4.29
C ASP A 3 5.19 -14.44 4.06
N LEU A 4 5.42 -13.40 3.26
CA LEU A 4 6.73 -12.90 2.90
C LEU A 4 7.15 -11.86 3.95
N GLY A 5 8.01 -12.24 4.82
CA GLY A 5 8.61 -11.38 5.81
C GLY A 5 8.85 -12.13 7.09
N GLN A 6 10.10 -12.25 7.50
CA GLN A 6 10.38 -12.65 8.89
C GLN A 6 9.88 -11.50 9.77
N ALA A 7 8.72 -11.70 10.37
CA ALA A 7 8.22 -10.82 11.41
C ALA A 7 9.27 -10.84 12.54
N ARG A 8 10.06 -9.78 12.64
CA ARG A 8 10.80 -9.50 13.87
C ARG A 8 9.84 -9.73 15.04
N ARG A 9 10.25 -10.47 16.06
CA ARG A 9 9.38 -10.78 17.21
C ARG A 9 8.71 -9.50 17.67
N SER A 10 7.37 -9.47 17.62
CA SER A 10 6.61 -8.28 18.01
C SER A 10 6.84 -7.98 19.48
N THR A 11 7.25 -6.77 19.78
CA THR A 11 7.44 -6.29 21.14
C THR A 11 6.13 -5.82 21.75
N LEU A 12 6.08 -5.65 23.08
CA LEU A 12 4.94 -5.02 23.75
C LEU A 12 4.67 -3.61 23.21
N LEU A 13 5.74 -2.89 22.82
CA LEU A 13 5.64 -1.58 22.17
C LEU A 13 4.92 -1.67 20.81
N ASP A 14 5.22 -2.68 20.01
CA ASP A 14 4.55 -2.87 18.72
C ASP A 14 3.06 -3.17 18.92
N ALA A 15 2.71 -3.95 19.95
CA ALA A 15 1.32 -4.22 20.32
C ALA A 15 0.59 -2.95 20.77
N ALA A 16 1.24 -2.10 21.56
CA ALA A 16 0.69 -0.81 21.99
C ALA A 16 0.46 0.13 20.80
N TRP A 17 1.42 0.23 19.87
CA TRP A 17 1.29 1.01 18.65
C TRP A 17 0.16 0.50 17.75
N ARG A 18 0.03 -0.82 17.56
CA ARG A 18 -1.09 -1.42 16.79
C ARG A 18 -2.44 -1.05 17.40
N THR A 19 -2.54 -1.06 18.74
CA THR A 19 -3.77 -0.67 19.43
C THR A 19 -4.05 0.82 19.22
N ALA A 20 -3.02 1.68 19.32
CA ALA A 20 -3.14 3.11 19.07
C ALA A 20 -3.61 3.39 17.63
N TYR A 21 -3.07 2.70 16.62
CA TYR A 21 -3.54 2.80 15.23
C TYR A 21 -4.98 2.33 15.06
N ARG A 22 -5.36 1.20 15.67
CA ARG A 22 -6.74 0.67 15.58
C ARG A 22 -7.78 1.62 16.18
N VAL A 23 -7.45 2.31 17.26
CA VAL A 23 -8.35 3.28 17.91
C VAL A 23 -8.25 4.64 17.23
N GLY A 24 -7.05 5.08 16.89
CA GLY A 24 -6.81 6.40 16.30
C GLY A 24 -7.34 6.54 14.87
N PHE A 25 -7.28 5.49 14.08
CA PHE A 25 -7.69 5.53 12.67
C PHE A 25 -9.19 5.85 12.48
N PRO A 26 -10.14 5.22 13.20
CA PRO A 26 -11.55 5.61 13.10
C PRO A 26 -11.80 7.07 13.51
N LEU A 27 -11.09 7.55 14.53
CA LEU A 27 -11.21 8.95 14.99
C LEU A 27 -10.64 9.91 13.94
N ALA A 28 -9.49 9.56 13.35
CA ALA A 28 -8.89 10.34 12.26
C ALA A 28 -9.83 10.41 11.04
N ARG A 29 -10.51 9.30 10.69
CA ARG A 29 -11.51 9.29 9.59
C ARG A 29 -12.65 10.25 9.84
N ILE A 30 -13.17 10.33 11.06
CA ILE A 30 -14.23 11.26 11.43
C ILE A 30 -13.72 12.70 11.30
N TRP A 31 -12.53 12.98 11.81
CA TRP A 31 -11.89 14.28 11.72
C TRP A 31 -11.66 14.73 10.27
N TRP A 32 -11.16 13.85 9.42
CA TRP A 32 -10.95 14.13 8.00
C TRP A 32 -12.25 14.42 7.26
N ARG A 33 -13.34 13.70 7.58
CA ARG A 33 -14.68 13.98 7.02
C ARG A 33 -15.16 15.38 7.35
N LEU A 34 -14.86 15.87 8.55
CA LEU A 34 -15.29 17.20 9.01
C LEU A 34 -14.46 18.34 8.40
N ARG A 35 -13.20 18.08 8.08
CA ARG A 35 -12.30 19.13 7.58
C ARG A 35 -12.22 19.26 6.06
N HIS A 36 -12.80 18.37 5.29
CA HIS A 36 -12.77 18.38 3.81
C HIS A 36 -11.36 18.60 3.22
N GLN A 37 -10.32 18.16 3.89
CA GLN A 37 -8.95 18.31 3.41
C GLN A 37 -8.70 17.35 2.25
N GLN A 38 -8.12 17.90 1.18
CA GLN A 38 -7.56 17.08 0.10
C GLN A 38 -6.22 16.54 0.59
N HIS A 39 -6.03 15.24 0.42
CA HIS A 39 -4.74 14.60 0.71
C HIS A 39 -4.15 14.05 -0.56
N GLU A 40 -2.84 14.11 -0.65
CA GLU A 40 -2.08 13.42 -1.69
C GLU A 40 -1.42 12.20 -1.10
N GLY A 41 -1.51 11.09 -1.84
CA GLY A 41 -0.85 9.84 -1.51
C GLY A 41 -0.01 9.34 -2.68
N ALA A 42 1.00 8.53 -2.38
CA ALA A 42 1.81 7.83 -3.36
C ALA A 42 1.81 6.34 -3.05
N LEU A 43 1.40 5.53 -4.02
CA LEU A 43 1.32 4.07 -3.91
C LEU A 43 2.22 3.42 -4.98
N VAL A 44 2.88 2.33 -4.62
CA VAL A 44 3.81 1.62 -5.50
C VAL A 44 3.33 0.20 -5.77
N ALA A 45 2.99 -0.07 -7.02
CA ALA A 45 2.74 -1.43 -7.51
C ALA A 45 4.09 -2.13 -7.75
N VAL A 46 4.52 -2.95 -6.79
CA VAL A 46 5.79 -3.69 -6.89
C VAL A 46 5.52 -5.05 -7.54
N TYR A 47 6.05 -5.22 -8.74
CA TYR A 47 5.96 -6.47 -9.50
C TYR A 47 7.21 -7.33 -9.36
N VAL A 48 7.01 -8.63 -9.22
CA VAL A 48 8.05 -9.65 -9.37
C VAL A 48 7.54 -10.66 -10.41
N GLY A 49 8.05 -10.57 -11.62
CA GLY A 49 7.43 -11.24 -12.77
C GLY A 49 6.00 -10.73 -12.98
N GLN A 50 5.02 -11.63 -12.91
CA GLN A 50 3.58 -11.29 -12.98
C GLN A 50 2.93 -11.11 -11.61
N ALA A 51 3.62 -11.46 -10.53
CA ALA A 51 3.09 -11.34 -9.19
C ALA A 51 3.22 -9.91 -8.66
N LEU A 52 2.25 -9.48 -7.87
CA LEU A 52 2.12 -8.15 -7.32
C LEU A 52 2.27 -8.21 -5.80
N LEU A 53 3.12 -7.37 -5.24
CA LEU A 53 3.29 -7.27 -3.80
C LEU A 53 2.14 -6.45 -3.20
N LEU A 54 1.41 -7.08 -2.29
CA LEU A 54 0.41 -6.43 -1.47
C LEU A 54 0.83 -6.44 0.00
N VAL A 55 0.50 -5.37 0.70
CA VAL A 55 0.72 -5.20 2.13
C VAL A 55 -0.60 -5.05 2.87
N ARG A 56 -0.62 -5.39 4.16
CA ARG A 56 -1.80 -5.21 5.00
C ARG A 56 -1.43 -4.47 6.27
N SER A 57 -2.15 -3.37 6.50
CA SER A 57 -1.99 -2.57 7.70
C SER A 57 -2.65 -3.22 8.92
N SER A 58 -2.17 -2.90 10.12
CA SER A 58 -2.68 -3.42 11.40
C SER A 58 -4.12 -2.98 11.72
N TYR A 59 -4.62 -1.93 11.07
CA TYR A 59 -5.92 -1.30 11.31
C TYR A 59 -6.92 -1.48 10.14
N ARG A 60 -6.53 -2.26 9.08
CA ARG A 60 -7.39 -2.55 7.93
C ARG A 60 -7.45 -4.06 7.67
N ILE A 61 -8.55 -4.48 7.08
CA ILE A 61 -8.71 -5.84 6.55
C ILE A 61 -8.31 -5.93 5.08
N GLU A 62 -8.44 -4.80 4.37
CA GLU A 62 -8.11 -4.69 2.94
C GLU A 62 -6.60 -4.69 2.73
N TRP A 63 -6.21 -5.28 1.60
CA TRP A 63 -4.84 -5.23 1.10
C TRP A 63 -4.60 -3.97 0.29
N ASN A 64 -3.41 -3.43 0.40
CA ASN A 64 -2.98 -2.21 -0.27
C ASN A 64 -1.63 -2.41 -0.97
N PHE A 65 -1.27 -1.48 -1.83
CA PHE A 65 0.13 -1.32 -2.23
C PHE A 65 0.93 -0.67 -1.11
N PRO A 66 2.26 -0.94 -1.02
CA PRO A 66 3.14 -0.12 -0.20
C PRO A 66 3.01 1.35 -0.58
N GLY A 67 3.02 2.23 0.41
CA GLY A 67 2.94 3.66 0.19
C GLY A 67 2.05 4.37 1.19
N GLY A 68 2.06 5.70 1.14
CA GLY A 68 1.37 6.53 2.10
C GLY A 68 1.20 7.98 1.66
N THR A 69 1.13 8.88 2.63
CA THR A 69 0.85 10.29 2.40
C THR A 69 2.08 11.05 1.89
N VAL A 70 1.91 11.88 0.88
CA VAL A 70 2.91 12.86 0.45
C VAL A 70 2.99 13.97 1.49
N ARG A 71 4.17 14.16 2.09
CA ARG A 71 4.41 15.18 3.13
C ARG A 71 4.60 16.57 2.49
N GLN A 72 4.38 17.60 3.25
CA GLN A 72 4.59 18.96 2.77
C GLN A 72 6.05 19.18 2.30
N GLY A 73 6.22 19.63 1.07
CA GLY A 73 7.54 19.86 0.46
C GLY A 73 8.17 18.61 -0.15
N GLU A 74 7.51 17.46 -0.08
CA GLU A 74 7.95 16.20 -0.67
C GLU A 74 7.29 16.02 -2.04
N THR A 75 8.01 15.51 -3.01
CA THR A 75 7.41 15.05 -4.26
C THR A 75 6.73 13.69 -4.07
N PRO A 76 5.75 13.33 -4.92
CA PRO A 76 5.12 12.00 -4.83
C PRO A 76 6.11 10.84 -4.98
N GLU A 77 7.17 11.00 -5.79
CA GLU A 77 8.22 9.98 -5.94
C GLU A 77 9.07 9.83 -4.68
N GLU A 78 9.44 10.95 -4.04
CA GLU A 78 10.16 10.92 -2.76
C GLU A 78 9.33 10.24 -1.67
N ALA A 79 8.02 10.56 -1.60
CA ALA A 79 7.10 9.88 -0.70
C ALA A 79 7.04 8.37 -0.96
N ALA A 80 6.90 7.96 -2.22
CA ALA A 80 6.89 6.56 -2.61
C ALA A 80 8.17 5.81 -2.16
N ARG A 81 9.34 6.41 -2.36
CA ARG A 81 10.63 5.85 -1.95
C ARG A 81 10.76 5.75 -0.44
N ARG A 82 10.35 6.79 0.28
CA ARG A 82 10.37 6.81 1.74
C ARG A 82 9.47 5.72 2.32
N GLU A 83 8.25 5.61 1.82
CA GLU A 83 7.28 4.61 2.30
C GLU A 83 7.76 3.16 2.01
N LEU A 84 8.34 2.89 0.83
CA LEU A 84 8.95 1.58 0.54
C LEU A 84 10.03 1.22 1.56
N ALA A 85 10.87 2.19 1.94
CA ALA A 85 11.91 1.98 2.93
C ALA A 85 11.35 1.80 4.35
N GLU A 86 10.37 2.65 4.75
CA GLU A 86 9.77 2.64 6.08
C GLU A 86 8.90 1.40 6.32
N GLU A 87 8.04 1.02 5.36
CA GLU A 87 7.04 -0.03 5.52
C GLU A 87 7.59 -1.45 5.32
N ILE A 88 8.44 -1.63 4.31
CA ILE A 88 8.89 -2.96 3.88
C ILE A 88 10.42 -3.12 3.80
N GLY A 89 11.19 -2.10 4.21
CA GLY A 89 12.65 -2.14 4.21
C GLY A 89 13.28 -2.07 2.82
N LEU A 90 12.53 -1.70 1.80
CA LEU A 90 13.02 -1.61 0.43
C LEU A 90 13.62 -0.22 0.18
N ALA A 91 14.91 -0.05 0.52
CA ALA A 91 15.67 1.16 0.31
C ALA A 91 16.64 1.02 -0.87
N GLY A 92 16.82 2.10 -1.65
CA GLY A 92 17.79 2.13 -2.76
C GLY A 92 17.28 2.93 -3.96
N ALA A 93 18.15 3.02 -4.98
CA ALA A 93 17.88 3.72 -6.24
C ALA A 93 17.18 2.79 -7.24
N PHE A 94 15.97 2.34 -6.92
CA PHE A 94 15.17 1.56 -7.85
C PHE A 94 14.50 2.47 -8.89
N PRO A 95 14.33 2.00 -10.15
CA PRO A 95 13.62 2.75 -11.18
C PRO A 95 12.11 2.73 -10.88
N LEU A 96 11.59 3.79 -10.27
CA LEU A 96 10.15 4.00 -10.13
C LEU A 96 9.62 4.64 -11.41
N VAL A 97 8.58 4.05 -11.99
CA VAL A 97 7.90 4.57 -13.17
C VAL A 97 6.55 5.12 -12.76
N ALA A 98 6.32 6.42 -12.95
CA ALA A 98 5.01 7.02 -12.72
C ALA A 98 4.02 6.52 -13.78
N VAL A 99 2.89 5.97 -13.35
CA VAL A 99 1.88 5.35 -14.24
C VAL A 99 0.52 6.06 -14.18
N GLY A 100 0.48 7.22 -13.56
CA GLY A 100 -0.68 8.09 -13.53
C GLY A 100 -1.25 8.32 -12.14
N ASP A 101 -2.37 9.05 -12.09
CA ASP A 101 -3.03 9.48 -10.87
C ASP A 101 -4.48 8.99 -10.86
N ALA A 102 -5.04 8.85 -9.66
CA ALA A 102 -6.47 8.70 -9.47
C ALA A 102 -6.98 9.69 -8.42
N TRP A 103 -8.20 10.15 -8.65
CA TRP A 103 -8.97 10.92 -7.69
C TRP A 103 -10.13 10.06 -7.21
N GLY A 104 -10.40 10.08 -5.91
CA GLY A 104 -11.50 9.33 -5.35
C GLY A 104 -11.91 9.81 -3.98
N LEU A 105 -13.07 9.31 -3.54
CA LEU A 105 -13.55 9.47 -2.17
C LEU A 105 -13.24 8.16 -1.43
N TRP A 106 -12.10 8.15 -0.72
CA TRP A 106 -11.69 7.00 0.07
C TRP A 106 -11.60 7.37 1.55
N ASP A 107 -12.04 6.47 2.42
CA ASP A 107 -12.08 6.71 3.87
C ASP A 107 -12.83 7.99 4.30
N GLY A 108 -13.75 8.46 3.43
CA GLY A 108 -14.56 9.65 3.69
C GLY A 108 -13.86 10.97 3.40
N ARG A 109 -12.74 10.96 2.68
CA ARG A 109 -12.00 12.15 2.23
C ARG A 109 -11.74 12.09 0.73
N ARG A 110 -11.58 13.27 0.12
CA ARG A 110 -11.13 13.38 -1.26
C ARG A 110 -9.62 13.28 -1.30
N ASP A 111 -9.14 12.20 -1.92
CA ASP A 111 -7.70 11.96 -2.04
C ASP A 111 -7.31 11.93 -3.53
N LYS A 112 -6.12 12.47 -3.80
CA LYS A 112 -5.38 12.24 -5.03
C LYS A 112 -4.32 11.20 -4.72
N VAL A 113 -4.25 10.15 -5.53
CA VAL A 113 -3.25 9.09 -5.37
C VAL A 113 -2.42 9.00 -6.64
N HIS A 114 -1.10 9.16 -6.48
CA HIS A 114 -0.10 8.96 -7.50
C HIS A 114 0.33 7.49 -7.50
N PHE A 115 0.30 6.85 -8.65
CA PHE A 115 0.73 5.47 -8.81
C PHE A 115 2.10 5.39 -9.47
N PHE A 116 2.94 4.57 -8.86
CA PHE A 116 4.24 4.19 -9.39
C PHE A 116 4.28 2.68 -9.60
N GLU A 117 5.04 2.24 -10.60
CA GLU A 117 5.42 0.84 -10.77
C GLU A 117 6.90 0.65 -10.45
N LEU A 118 7.19 -0.45 -9.77
CA LEU A 118 8.52 -0.98 -9.55
C LEU A 118 8.55 -2.43 -10.03
N ARG A 119 9.41 -2.75 -10.97
CA ARG A 119 9.59 -4.11 -11.48
C ARG A 119 10.92 -4.67 -11.01
N LEU A 120 10.86 -5.81 -10.35
CA LEU A 120 12.02 -6.52 -9.79
C LEU A 120 12.11 -7.91 -10.39
N ASP A 121 13.33 -8.38 -10.64
CA ASP A 121 13.58 -9.77 -11.08
C ASP A 121 13.31 -10.76 -9.94
N ARG A 122 13.61 -10.33 -8.72
CA ARG A 122 13.33 -11.08 -7.49
C ARG A 122 13.02 -10.13 -6.34
N LEU A 123 12.16 -10.56 -5.43
CA LEU A 123 11.88 -9.81 -4.21
C LEU A 123 13.06 -9.96 -3.25
N PRO A 124 13.67 -8.87 -2.76
CA PRO A 124 14.64 -8.93 -1.68
C PRO A 124 13.94 -9.34 -0.37
N GLU A 125 14.74 -9.63 0.65
CA GLU A 125 14.20 -9.90 1.99
C GLU A 125 13.51 -8.65 2.52
N LEU A 126 12.22 -8.77 2.82
CA LEU A 126 11.42 -7.66 3.32
C LEU A 126 11.57 -7.53 4.84
N GLN A 127 11.68 -6.30 5.30
CA GLN A 127 11.70 -5.94 6.71
C GLN A 127 10.46 -5.11 7.03
N LEU A 128 9.40 -5.79 7.46
CA LEU A 128 8.17 -5.12 7.84
C LEU A 128 8.37 -4.32 9.13
N ASP A 129 7.81 -3.11 9.19
CA ASP A 129 7.88 -2.28 10.39
C ASP A 129 7.15 -2.88 11.60
N ASN A 130 6.22 -3.83 11.35
CA ASN A 130 5.40 -4.55 12.33
C ASN A 130 4.49 -3.67 13.22
N ARG A 131 4.46 -2.39 13.01
CA ARG A 131 3.58 -1.44 13.70
C ARG A 131 2.40 -1.10 12.82
N GLU A 132 2.67 -0.55 11.67
CA GLU A 132 1.68 -0.23 10.66
C GLU A 132 1.44 -1.40 9.72
N ILE A 133 2.48 -1.93 9.08
CA ILE A 133 2.39 -3.07 8.16
C ILE A 133 2.67 -4.36 8.90
N ILE A 134 1.68 -5.28 8.90
CA ILE A 134 1.73 -6.55 9.64
C ILE A 134 1.82 -7.77 8.75
N ALA A 135 1.59 -7.62 7.45
CA ALA A 135 1.71 -8.71 6.47
C ALA A 135 2.07 -8.18 5.10
N ALA A 136 2.83 -8.96 4.35
CA ALA A 136 3.14 -8.73 2.94
C ALA A 136 3.03 -10.06 2.18
N ARG A 137 2.47 -10.01 0.95
CA ARG A 137 2.30 -11.19 0.09
C ARG A 137 2.57 -10.84 -1.36
N LEU A 138 3.24 -11.74 -2.08
CA LEU A 138 3.21 -11.76 -3.53
C LEU A 138 1.97 -12.51 -3.98
N ILE A 139 1.15 -11.84 -4.77
CA ILE A 139 -0.15 -12.32 -5.23
C ILE A 139 -0.12 -12.42 -6.75
N SER A 140 -0.46 -13.56 -7.28
CA SER A 140 -0.63 -13.75 -8.72
C SER A 140 -1.91 -13.08 -9.21
N PRO A 141 -2.03 -12.76 -10.52
CA PRO A 141 -3.24 -12.17 -11.08
C PRO A 141 -4.51 -12.97 -10.81
N SER A 142 -4.43 -14.29 -10.78
CA SER A 142 -5.57 -15.17 -10.49
C SER A 142 -6.03 -15.11 -9.02
N GLU A 143 -5.11 -14.88 -8.10
CA GLU A 143 -5.41 -14.77 -6.67
C GLU A 143 -5.99 -13.42 -6.27
N LEU A 144 -5.81 -12.37 -7.11
CA LEU A 144 -6.37 -11.04 -6.87
C LEU A 144 -7.91 -11.05 -6.86
N GLN A 145 -8.51 -12.00 -7.59
CA GLN A 145 -9.96 -12.16 -7.64
C GLN A 145 -10.49 -12.60 -6.26
N GLY A 146 -11.41 -11.83 -5.71
CA GLY A 146 -12.02 -12.11 -4.41
C GLY A 146 -11.23 -11.57 -3.20
N MET A 147 -10.10 -10.92 -3.40
CA MET A 147 -9.41 -10.23 -2.31
C MET A 147 -10.09 -8.92 -1.95
N ALA A 148 -10.18 -8.63 -0.66
CA ALA A 148 -10.56 -7.31 -0.20
C ALA A 148 -9.39 -6.33 -0.43
N LEU A 149 -9.56 -5.42 -1.38
CA LEU A 149 -8.56 -4.43 -1.79
C LEU A 149 -9.02 -3.02 -1.40
N THR A 150 -8.06 -2.14 -1.11
CA THR A 150 -8.38 -0.72 -0.92
C THR A 150 -8.88 -0.09 -2.23
N GLY A 151 -9.70 0.97 -2.12
CA GLY A 151 -10.27 1.64 -3.27
C GLY A 151 -9.23 2.07 -4.32
N PRO A 152 -8.11 2.72 -3.94
CA PRO A 152 -7.05 3.07 -4.88
C PRO A 152 -6.48 1.86 -5.63
N VAL A 153 -6.21 0.74 -4.94
CA VAL A 153 -5.70 -0.49 -5.57
C VAL A 153 -6.70 -1.04 -6.56
N ALA A 154 -8.00 -1.09 -6.19
CA ALA A 154 -9.05 -1.55 -7.10
C ALA A 154 -9.15 -0.68 -8.36
N VAL A 155 -9.01 0.65 -8.22
CA VAL A 155 -8.98 1.59 -9.36
C VAL A 155 -7.77 1.34 -10.25
N TYR A 156 -6.59 1.17 -9.67
CA TYR A 156 -5.38 0.87 -10.43
C TYR A 156 -5.53 -0.44 -11.22
N LEU A 157 -5.97 -1.51 -10.58
CA LEU A 157 -6.14 -2.82 -11.22
C LEU A 157 -7.23 -2.80 -12.31
N GLY A 158 -8.31 -2.06 -12.12
CA GLY A 158 -9.35 -1.87 -13.12
C GLY A 158 -8.89 -1.13 -14.38
N ARG A 159 -7.78 -0.37 -14.30
CA ARG A 159 -7.14 0.28 -15.46
C ARG A 159 -6.14 -0.63 -16.17
N THR A 160 -5.44 -1.48 -15.42
CA THR A 160 -4.36 -2.32 -15.91
C THR A 160 -4.82 -3.71 -16.33
N ILE A 161 -5.92 -4.19 -15.76
CA ILE A 161 -6.53 -5.49 -16.10
C ILE A 161 -7.91 -5.19 -16.70
N PRO A 162 -8.05 -5.14 -18.04
CA PRO A 162 -9.37 -4.94 -18.66
C PRO A 162 -10.32 -6.06 -18.26
N PRO A 163 -11.61 -5.75 -18.00
CA PRO A 163 -12.61 -6.75 -17.72
C PRO A 163 -12.78 -7.64 -18.98
N GLY A 164 -12.34 -8.89 -18.91
CA GLY A 164 -12.62 -9.85 -19.99
C GLY A 164 -11.52 -10.78 -20.44
N CYS A 165 -10.41 -10.92 -19.73
CA CYS A 165 -9.50 -12.02 -20.02
C CYS A 165 -9.92 -13.29 -19.25
N HIS A 166 -11.11 -13.80 -19.59
CA HIS A 166 -11.46 -15.18 -19.29
C HIS A 166 -10.86 -16.01 -20.43
N SER A 167 -9.73 -16.65 -20.16
CA SER A 167 -9.25 -17.74 -21.01
C SER A 167 -10.29 -18.85 -20.99
N GLU A 168 -10.87 -19.13 -22.15
CA GLU A 168 -11.55 -20.38 -22.45
C GLU A 168 -10.59 -21.56 -22.33
#